data_dd80f900971e1605237f08b7d90167b9
#
_entry.id   dd80f900971e1605237f08b7d90167b9
#
_cell.length_a   1.000
_cell.length_b   1.000
_cell.length_c   1.000
_cell.angle_alpha   90.00
_cell.angle_beta   90.00
_cell.angle_gamma   90.00
#
_symmetry.space_group_name_H-M   'P 1'
#
loop_
_entity.id
_entity.type
_entity.pdbx_description
1 polymer ?
#
loop_
_entity_poly.entity_id
_entity_poly.type
_entity_poly.pdbx_seq_one_letter_code
_entity_poly.pdbx_strand_id
1 'polypeptide(L)'
;MNNLLPERERALLARIPRHPEAFRPLYEHYFPRVYAYVASRVSSRQEAEDVTATVFLSAIESLSTFEYRGPGAFAAWLFRIAVHGISESYRFEARRPAVPLAEMPDVPGTELLPDEAFAEKEQAIWLAQAVATLSPRRQEVISLRFFGGLRNQEIAAVLDLDERTVASHLCRGLDDLKQLVKQEGVIHE
;
A
#
# COMPACT_ATOMS: atom_id res chain seq x y z
N MET A 1 6.41 -12.35 11.25
CA MET A 1 5.19 -11.61 10.81
C MET A 1 3.97 -12.29 11.39
N ASN A 2 3.23 -11.62 12.26
CA ASN A 2 2.06 -12.19 12.93
C ASN A 2 0.89 -12.24 11.93
N ASN A 3 0.69 -13.40 11.28
CA ASN A 3 -0.38 -13.57 10.30
C ASN A 3 -1.72 -13.58 11.04
N LEU A 4 -2.51 -12.52 10.88
CA LEU A 4 -3.84 -12.43 11.48
C LEU A 4 -4.78 -13.40 10.74
N LEU A 5 -5.14 -14.50 11.41
CA LEU A 5 -6.05 -15.49 10.83
C LEU A 5 -7.43 -14.88 10.60
N PRO A 6 -8.13 -15.23 9.50
CA PRO A 6 -9.45 -14.66 9.16
C PRO A 6 -10.50 -14.80 10.28
N GLU A 7 -10.48 -15.90 11.03
CA GLU A 7 -11.38 -16.13 12.16
C GLU A 7 -11.11 -15.15 13.30
N ARG A 8 -9.84 -14.88 13.60
CA ARG A 8 -9.42 -13.89 14.61
C ARG A 8 -9.78 -12.48 14.18
N GLU A 9 -9.56 -12.13 12.91
CA GLU A 9 -9.97 -10.85 12.32
C GLU A 9 -11.46 -10.62 12.49
N ARG A 10 -12.30 -11.60 12.09
CA ARG A 10 -13.75 -11.54 12.26
C ARG A 10 -14.17 -11.37 13.72
N ALA A 11 -13.54 -12.13 14.64
CA ALA A 11 -13.83 -12.05 16.07
C ALA A 11 -13.48 -10.66 16.65
N LEU A 12 -12.36 -10.07 16.23
CA LEU A 12 -11.97 -8.72 16.64
C LEU A 12 -12.96 -7.68 16.14
N LEU A 13 -13.30 -7.71 14.85
CA LEU A 13 -14.27 -6.79 14.23
C LEU A 13 -15.65 -6.83 14.94
N ALA A 14 -16.14 -8.01 15.28
CA ALA A 14 -17.40 -8.18 16.01
C ALA A 14 -17.37 -7.61 17.44
N ARG A 15 -16.19 -7.47 18.05
CA ARG A 15 -16.03 -6.96 19.43
C ARG A 15 -15.92 -5.46 19.50
N ILE A 16 -15.40 -4.79 18.46
CA ILE A 16 -15.10 -3.34 18.47
C ILE A 16 -16.27 -2.47 18.95
N PRO A 17 -17.54 -2.70 18.55
CA PRO A 17 -18.65 -1.85 18.99
C PRO A 17 -18.84 -1.76 20.52
N ARG A 18 -18.40 -2.79 21.26
CA ARG A 18 -18.48 -2.84 22.72
C ARG A 18 -17.12 -2.66 23.39
N HIS A 19 -16.06 -2.92 22.66
CA HIS A 19 -14.66 -2.96 23.12
C HIS A 19 -13.76 -2.30 22.06
N PRO A 20 -13.68 -0.96 22.03
CA PRO A 20 -12.90 -0.21 21.04
C PRO A 20 -11.42 -0.63 20.99
N GLU A 21 -10.87 -1.08 22.13
CA GLU A 21 -9.50 -1.60 22.24
C GLU A 21 -9.24 -2.84 21.36
N ALA A 22 -10.29 -3.55 20.92
CA ALA A 22 -10.19 -4.67 19.98
C ALA A 22 -9.73 -4.24 18.58
N PHE A 23 -9.73 -2.94 18.27
CA PHE A 23 -9.17 -2.41 17.02
C PHE A 23 -7.65 -2.43 16.99
N ARG A 24 -6.98 -2.33 18.14
CA ARG A 24 -5.51 -2.26 18.25
C ARG A 24 -4.79 -3.41 17.51
N PRO A 25 -5.15 -4.69 17.68
CA PRO A 25 -4.50 -5.78 16.94
C PRO A 25 -4.70 -5.70 15.41
N LEU A 26 -5.83 -5.15 14.95
CA LEU A 26 -6.07 -4.89 13.53
C LEU A 26 -5.16 -3.77 13.04
N TYR A 27 -5.07 -2.67 13.79
CA TYR A 27 -4.17 -1.56 13.49
C TYR A 27 -2.71 -2.04 13.40
N GLU A 28 -2.21 -2.76 14.39
CA GLU A 28 -0.83 -3.29 14.43
C GLU A 28 -0.53 -4.22 13.25
N HIS A 29 -1.52 -4.99 12.79
CA HIS A 29 -1.38 -5.88 11.64
C HIS A 29 -1.39 -5.13 10.30
N TYR A 30 -2.30 -4.15 10.15
CA TYR A 30 -2.50 -3.49 8.87
C TYR A 30 -1.65 -2.23 8.67
N PHE A 31 -1.23 -1.55 9.76
CA PHE A 31 -0.46 -0.31 9.67
C PHE A 31 0.79 -0.42 8.78
N PRO A 32 1.70 -1.39 8.97
CA PRO A 32 2.90 -1.47 8.14
C PRO A 32 2.57 -1.69 6.66
N ARG A 33 1.51 -2.41 6.35
CA ARG A 33 1.07 -2.70 4.98
C ARG A 33 0.45 -1.46 4.31
N VAL A 34 -0.42 -0.76 5.03
CA VAL A 34 -1.05 0.49 4.55
C VAL A 34 0.02 1.55 4.38
N TYR A 35 0.91 1.71 5.37
CA TYR A 35 2.01 2.68 5.28
C TYR A 35 2.92 2.40 4.08
N ALA A 36 3.37 1.16 3.89
CA ALA A 36 4.23 0.79 2.76
C ALA A 36 3.54 1.05 1.41
N TYR A 37 2.24 0.74 1.30
CA TYR A 37 1.45 1.05 0.11
C TYR A 37 1.34 2.56 -0.12
N VAL A 38 0.98 3.35 0.90
CA VAL A 38 0.87 4.80 0.79
C VAL A 38 2.23 5.40 0.43
N ALA A 39 3.30 5.02 1.14
CA ALA A 39 4.67 5.51 0.89
C ALA A 39 5.16 5.20 -0.53
N SER A 40 4.72 4.10 -1.14
CA SER A 40 5.03 3.79 -2.55
C SER A 40 4.31 4.70 -3.56
N ARG A 41 3.40 5.57 -3.11
CA ARG A 41 2.50 6.35 -3.96
C ARG A 41 2.59 7.86 -3.75
N VAL A 42 3.12 8.31 -2.63
CA VAL A 42 3.23 9.74 -2.29
C VAL A 42 4.69 10.20 -2.36
N SER A 43 4.91 11.52 -2.36
CA SER A 43 6.20 12.12 -2.66
C SER A 43 7.11 12.31 -1.44
N SER A 44 6.57 12.26 -0.22
CA SER A 44 7.33 12.50 0.99
C SER A 44 6.93 11.60 2.15
N ARG A 45 7.85 11.40 3.10
CA ARG A 45 7.60 10.66 4.31
C ARG A 45 6.47 11.29 5.14
N GLN A 46 6.48 12.61 5.27
CA GLN A 46 5.45 13.32 6.03
C GLN A 46 4.07 13.08 5.41
N GLU A 47 3.96 13.18 4.09
CA GLU A 47 2.70 12.90 3.38
C GLU A 47 2.25 11.45 3.59
N ALA A 48 3.19 10.47 3.57
CA ALA A 48 2.88 9.08 3.84
C ALA A 48 2.32 8.88 5.26
N GLU A 49 2.91 9.53 6.26
CA GLU A 49 2.44 9.51 7.65
C GLU A 49 1.06 10.13 7.79
N ASP A 50 0.84 11.31 7.20
CA ASP A 50 -0.43 12.05 7.26
C ASP A 50 -1.57 11.30 6.56
N VAL A 51 -1.33 10.80 5.34
CA VAL A 51 -2.32 10.01 4.60
C VAL A 51 -2.63 8.71 5.33
N THR A 52 -1.62 8.01 5.86
CA THR A 52 -1.84 6.77 6.62
C THR A 52 -2.67 7.04 7.88
N ALA A 53 -2.36 8.10 8.63
CA ALA A 53 -3.15 8.49 9.80
C ALA A 53 -4.61 8.78 9.42
N THR A 54 -4.82 9.53 8.33
CA THR A 54 -6.17 9.84 7.81
C THR A 54 -6.92 8.57 7.41
N VAL A 55 -6.26 7.60 6.76
CA VAL A 55 -6.87 6.31 6.41
C VAL A 55 -7.39 5.57 7.63
N PHE A 56 -6.60 5.49 8.72
CA PHE A 56 -7.05 4.78 9.92
C PHE A 56 -8.12 5.55 10.69
N LEU A 57 -8.09 6.89 10.70
CA LEU A 57 -9.17 7.71 11.27
C LEU A 57 -10.48 7.48 10.51
N SER A 58 -10.45 7.57 9.18
CA SER A 58 -11.61 7.31 8.33
C SER A 58 -12.13 5.87 8.47
N ALA A 59 -11.23 4.90 8.65
CA ALA A 59 -11.59 3.52 8.92
C ALA A 59 -12.33 3.38 10.27
N ILE A 60 -11.87 4.04 11.33
CA ILE A 60 -12.54 4.01 12.64
C ILE A 60 -13.92 4.67 12.55
N GLU A 61 -14.02 5.83 11.93
CA GLU A 61 -15.29 6.58 11.77
C GLU A 61 -16.33 5.82 10.97
N SER A 62 -15.90 5.13 9.91
CA SER A 62 -16.80 4.38 9.02
C SER A 62 -16.97 2.90 9.37
N LEU A 63 -16.31 2.43 10.43
CA LEU A 63 -16.33 1.01 10.82
C LEU A 63 -17.75 0.48 11.13
N SER A 64 -18.65 1.34 11.63
CA SER A 64 -20.05 0.98 11.91
C SER A 64 -20.83 0.61 10.64
N THR A 65 -20.37 1.04 9.47
CA THR A 65 -20.99 0.72 8.17
C THR A 65 -20.31 -0.45 7.47
N PHE A 66 -19.20 -0.97 8.04
CA PHE A 66 -18.48 -2.09 7.46
C PHE A 66 -19.24 -3.41 7.68
N GLU A 67 -19.47 -4.14 6.60
CA GLU A 67 -20.03 -5.48 6.61
C GLU A 67 -18.96 -6.53 6.32
N TYR A 68 -18.75 -7.45 7.23
CA TYR A 68 -17.83 -8.57 7.03
C TYR A 68 -18.41 -9.61 6.05
N ARG A 69 -17.90 -9.64 4.83
CA ARG A 69 -18.36 -10.53 3.75
C ARG A 69 -17.45 -11.74 3.52
N GLY A 70 -16.51 -12.00 4.43
CA GLY A 70 -15.58 -13.13 4.33
C GLY A 70 -14.12 -12.74 4.44
N PRO A 71 -13.18 -13.73 4.32
CA PRO A 71 -11.74 -13.51 4.39
C PRO A 71 -11.27 -12.45 3.38
N GLY A 72 -10.47 -11.49 3.84
CA GLY A 72 -9.96 -10.40 3.00
C GLY A 72 -10.91 -9.22 2.79
N ALA A 73 -12.18 -9.31 3.24
CA ALA A 73 -13.13 -8.22 3.09
C ALA A 73 -12.68 -6.95 3.83
N PHE A 74 -12.11 -7.09 5.04
CA PHE A 74 -11.60 -5.96 5.80
C PHE A 74 -10.37 -5.35 5.14
N ALA A 75 -9.43 -6.17 4.66
CA ALA A 75 -8.28 -5.70 3.90
C ALA A 75 -8.74 -4.89 2.67
N ALA A 76 -9.61 -5.45 1.84
CA ALA A 76 -10.12 -4.77 0.65
C ALA A 76 -10.82 -3.44 0.99
N TRP A 77 -11.63 -3.41 2.03
CA TRP A 77 -12.31 -2.20 2.47
C TRP A 77 -11.32 -1.14 2.98
N LEU A 78 -10.35 -1.50 3.82
CA LEU A 78 -9.34 -0.59 4.35
C LEU A 78 -8.46 -0.01 3.23
N PHE A 79 -8.00 -0.86 2.30
CA PHE A 79 -7.20 -0.40 1.17
C PHE A 79 -7.99 0.43 0.16
N ARG A 80 -9.31 0.26 0.05
CA ARG A 80 -10.17 1.18 -0.71
C ARG A 80 -10.15 2.58 -0.11
N ILE A 81 -10.18 2.70 1.22
CA ILE A 81 -10.01 3.98 1.92
C ILE A 81 -8.63 4.57 1.61
N ALA A 82 -7.57 3.74 1.62
CA ALA A 82 -6.22 4.18 1.31
C ALA A 82 -6.07 4.69 -0.14
N VAL A 83 -6.62 3.99 -1.13
CA VAL A 83 -6.67 4.44 -2.54
C VAL A 83 -7.35 5.79 -2.66
N HIS A 84 -8.46 5.98 -1.94
CA HIS A 84 -9.19 7.24 -1.93
C HIS A 84 -8.39 8.37 -1.29
N GLY A 85 -7.79 8.12 -0.11
CA GLY A 85 -6.95 9.09 0.59
C GLY A 85 -5.76 9.57 -0.24
N ILE A 86 -5.08 8.65 -0.94
CA ILE A 86 -4.00 9.02 -1.88
C ILE A 86 -4.54 9.89 -3.02
N SER A 87 -5.70 9.56 -3.58
CA SER A 87 -6.31 10.34 -4.66
C SER A 87 -6.69 11.75 -4.21
N GLU A 88 -7.10 11.93 -2.96
CA GLU A 88 -7.38 13.23 -2.36
C GLU A 88 -6.08 14.02 -2.12
N SER A 89 -5.01 13.38 -1.62
CA SER A 89 -3.70 14.01 -1.46
C SER A 89 -3.18 14.56 -2.79
N TYR A 90 -3.19 13.79 -3.86
CA TYR A 90 -2.81 14.27 -5.19
C TYR A 90 -3.64 15.46 -5.68
N ARG A 91 -4.95 15.50 -5.42
CA ARG A 91 -5.80 16.64 -5.78
C ARG A 91 -5.45 17.88 -4.96
N PHE A 92 -5.07 17.69 -3.70
CA PHE A 92 -4.65 18.76 -2.82
C PHE A 92 -3.30 19.35 -3.25
N GLU A 93 -2.31 18.48 -3.54
CA GLU A 93 -0.98 18.88 -4.05
C GLU A 93 -1.06 19.58 -5.41
N ALA A 94 -1.88 19.08 -6.33
CA ALA A 94 -2.08 19.72 -7.65
C ALA A 94 -2.64 21.16 -7.54
N ARG A 95 -3.21 21.53 -6.40
CA ARG A 95 -3.69 22.89 -6.09
C ARG A 95 -2.65 23.75 -5.36
N ARG A 96 -1.54 23.18 -4.90
CA ARG A 96 -0.41 23.90 -4.29
C ARG A 96 0.61 24.29 -5.35
N PRO A 97 1.25 25.48 -5.29
CA PRO A 97 2.39 25.79 -6.12
C PRO A 97 3.53 24.82 -5.79
N ALA A 98 4.20 24.33 -6.85
CA ALA A 98 5.24 23.33 -6.75
C ALA A 98 6.36 23.74 -5.78
N VAL A 99 6.56 22.95 -4.74
CA VAL A 99 7.74 22.98 -3.87
C VAL A 99 8.66 21.85 -4.34
N PRO A 100 9.98 22.07 -4.48
CA PRO A 100 10.89 21.06 -5.02
C PRO A 100 10.93 19.78 -4.17
N LEU A 101 11.03 18.67 -4.86
CA LEU A 101 11.13 17.29 -4.35
C LEU A 101 12.26 17.17 -3.31
N ALA A 102 11.93 16.95 -2.06
CA ALA A 102 12.88 16.64 -1.01
C ALA A 102 12.53 15.32 -0.34
N GLU A 103 13.47 14.39 -0.44
CA GLU A 103 13.64 13.17 0.36
C GLU A 103 12.54 12.09 0.30
N MET A 104 12.87 10.97 -0.33
CA MET A 104 12.05 9.76 -0.30
C MET A 104 11.91 9.19 1.13
N PRO A 105 10.73 8.66 1.47
CA PRO A 105 10.50 8.09 2.79
C PRO A 105 11.31 6.82 3.02
N ASP A 106 12.00 6.71 4.16
CA ASP A 106 12.57 5.47 4.63
C ASP A 106 11.44 4.49 4.96
N VAL A 107 11.49 3.28 4.39
CA VAL A 107 10.58 2.19 4.77
C VAL A 107 11.01 1.68 6.14
N PRO A 108 10.15 1.73 7.18
CA PRO A 108 10.55 1.26 8.51
C PRO A 108 10.71 -0.26 8.50
N GLY A 109 11.88 -0.77 8.88
CA GLY A 109 11.98 -2.19 9.24
C GLY A 109 13.23 -2.97 8.89
N THR A 110 14.43 -2.39 8.85
CA THR A 110 15.63 -3.22 8.96
C THR A 110 16.76 -2.42 9.60
N GLU A 111 17.22 -2.83 10.79
CA GLU A 111 18.51 -2.42 11.33
C GLU A 111 19.59 -3.13 10.50
N LEU A 112 20.13 -2.44 9.49
CA LEU A 112 21.22 -2.93 8.64
C LEU A 112 22.48 -2.14 8.91
N LEU A 113 23.63 -2.77 8.62
CA LEU A 113 24.94 -2.10 8.63
C LEU A 113 24.94 -0.94 7.61
N PRO A 114 25.71 0.17 7.84
CA PRO A 114 25.62 1.39 7.04
C PRO A 114 25.76 1.20 5.52
N ASP A 115 26.63 0.29 5.07
CA ASP A 115 26.88 0.04 3.65
C ASP A 115 25.74 -0.79 2.99
N GLU A 116 25.17 -1.75 3.72
CA GLU A 116 24.02 -2.55 3.26
C GLU A 116 22.75 -1.69 3.21
N ALA A 117 22.56 -0.81 4.20
CA ALA A 117 21.43 0.13 4.25
C ALA A 117 21.46 1.14 3.08
N PHE A 118 22.66 1.55 2.64
CA PHE A 118 22.80 2.46 1.50
C PHE A 118 22.41 1.77 0.18
N ALA A 119 22.89 0.55 -0.07
CA ALA A 119 22.58 -0.22 -1.27
C ALA A 119 21.08 -0.58 -1.34
N GLU A 120 20.47 -0.97 -0.21
CA GLU A 120 19.02 -1.23 -0.15
C GLU A 120 18.20 0.04 -0.39
N LYS A 121 18.66 1.19 0.11
CA LYS A 121 18.00 2.48 -0.13
C LYS A 121 18.03 2.87 -1.59
N GLU A 122 19.18 2.76 -2.26
CA GLU A 122 19.30 3.01 -3.70
C GLU A 122 18.41 2.08 -4.52
N GLN A 123 18.38 0.80 -4.16
CA GLN A 123 17.53 -0.19 -4.81
C GLN A 123 16.04 0.09 -4.61
N ALA A 124 15.63 0.54 -3.42
CA ALA A 124 14.26 0.94 -3.13
C ALA A 124 13.86 2.20 -3.92
N ILE A 125 14.74 3.19 -4.03
CA ILE A 125 14.55 4.41 -4.84
C ILE A 125 14.37 4.04 -6.31
N TRP A 126 15.28 3.23 -6.84
CA TRP A 126 15.19 2.76 -8.21
C TRP A 126 13.89 2.02 -8.49
N LEU A 127 13.50 1.09 -7.61
CA LEU A 127 12.25 0.34 -7.75
C LEU A 127 11.02 1.26 -7.75
N ALA A 128 10.99 2.25 -6.86
CA ALA A 128 9.90 3.22 -6.81
C ALA A 128 9.82 4.04 -8.11
N GLN A 129 10.96 4.48 -8.66
CA GLN A 129 11.03 5.18 -9.94
C GLN A 129 10.58 4.27 -11.10
N ALA A 130 11.03 3.02 -11.14
CA ALA A 130 10.61 2.06 -12.14
C ALA A 130 9.08 1.81 -12.09
N VAL A 131 8.52 1.66 -10.90
CA VAL A 131 7.06 1.51 -10.72
C VAL A 131 6.33 2.79 -11.18
N ALA A 132 6.90 3.97 -10.97
CA ALA A 132 6.30 5.25 -11.40
C ALA A 132 6.22 5.40 -12.94
N THR A 133 7.03 4.66 -13.72
CA THR A 133 6.94 4.67 -15.19
C THR A 133 5.79 3.83 -15.74
N LEU A 134 5.21 2.95 -14.94
CA LEU A 134 4.08 2.13 -15.35
C LEU A 134 2.83 2.96 -15.61
N SER A 135 1.93 2.45 -16.46
CA SER A 135 0.61 3.07 -16.60
C SER A 135 -0.11 3.11 -15.24
N PRO A 136 -0.94 4.15 -14.97
CA PRO A 136 -1.55 4.36 -13.64
C PRO A 136 -2.24 3.11 -13.07
N ARG A 137 -2.93 2.34 -13.92
CA ARG A 137 -3.63 1.12 -13.49
C ARG A 137 -2.66 -0.02 -13.13
N ARG A 138 -1.55 -0.19 -13.89
CA ARG A 138 -0.53 -1.21 -13.58
C ARG A 138 0.23 -0.83 -12.32
N GLN A 139 0.59 0.43 -12.18
CA GLN A 139 1.21 0.96 -10.98
C GLN A 139 0.36 0.68 -9.74
N GLU A 140 -0.96 0.95 -9.80
CA GLU A 140 -1.90 0.72 -8.70
C GLU A 140 -1.93 -0.77 -8.29
N VAL A 141 -2.10 -1.66 -9.27
CA VAL A 141 -2.17 -3.11 -9.04
C VAL A 141 -0.84 -3.65 -8.48
N ILE A 142 0.30 -3.20 -9.01
CA ILE A 142 1.64 -3.57 -8.51
C ILE A 142 1.82 -3.08 -7.06
N SER A 143 1.48 -1.82 -6.78
CA SER A 143 1.62 -1.26 -5.44
C SER A 143 0.74 -1.98 -4.41
N LEU A 144 -0.50 -2.27 -4.72
CA LEU A 144 -1.40 -3.05 -3.85
C LEU A 144 -0.89 -4.47 -3.62
N ARG A 145 -0.30 -5.11 -4.65
CA ARG A 145 0.22 -6.48 -4.56
C ARG A 145 1.47 -6.55 -3.69
N PHE A 146 2.48 -5.73 -3.97
CA PHE A 146 3.82 -5.88 -3.41
C PHE A 146 4.04 -5.06 -2.14
N PHE A 147 3.50 -3.86 -2.06
CA PHE A 147 3.61 -3.03 -0.86
C PHE A 147 2.41 -3.27 0.09
N GLY A 148 1.19 -3.33 -0.45
CA GLY A 148 -0.02 -3.62 0.34
C GLY A 148 -0.15 -5.09 0.75
N GLY A 149 0.56 -6.01 0.07
CA GLY A 149 0.49 -7.45 0.34
C GLY A 149 -0.89 -8.07 0.07
N LEU A 150 -1.66 -7.52 -0.86
CA LEU A 150 -3.00 -8.00 -1.19
C LEU A 150 -2.96 -9.15 -2.19
N ARG A 151 -3.92 -10.07 -2.07
CA ARG A 151 -4.18 -11.11 -3.06
C ARG A 151 -4.99 -10.54 -4.23
N ASN A 152 -4.96 -11.22 -5.38
CA ASN A 152 -5.68 -10.76 -6.58
C ASN A 152 -7.17 -10.50 -6.33
N GLN A 153 -7.84 -11.36 -5.56
CA GLN A 153 -9.24 -11.19 -5.19
C GLN A 153 -9.47 -9.93 -4.35
N GLU A 154 -8.57 -9.62 -3.42
CA GLU A 154 -8.65 -8.41 -2.59
C GLU A 154 -8.41 -7.15 -3.44
N ILE A 155 -7.41 -7.18 -4.34
CA ILE A 155 -7.13 -6.10 -5.30
C ILE A 155 -8.34 -5.88 -6.24
N ALA A 156 -8.95 -6.95 -6.73
CA ALA A 156 -10.15 -6.89 -7.55
C ALA A 156 -11.28 -6.17 -6.82
N ALA A 157 -11.50 -6.51 -5.54
CA ALA A 157 -12.49 -5.84 -4.70
C ALA A 157 -12.14 -4.37 -4.38
N VAL A 158 -10.83 -4.02 -4.21
CA VAL A 158 -10.39 -2.63 -4.00
C VAL A 158 -10.66 -1.76 -5.21
N LEU A 159 -10.33 -2.27 -6.41
CA LEU A 159 -10.32 -1.49 -7.66
C LEU A 159 -11.60 -1.62 -8.49
N ASP A 160 -12.58 -2.37 -8.00
CA ASP A 160 -13.82 -2.72 -8.74
C ASP A 160 -13.50 -3.34 -10.11
N LEU A 161 -12.65 -4.37 -10.09
CA LEU A 161 -12.23 -5.15 -11.25
C LEU A 161 -12.55 -6.62 -11.04
N ASP A 162 -12.52 -7.41 -12.11
CA ASP A 162 -12.47 -8.87 -12.00
C ASP A 162 -11.03 -9.35 -11.73
N GLU A 163 -10.89 -10.52 -11.10
CA GLU A 163 -9.60 -11.08 -10.71
C GLU A 163 -8.70 -11.40 -11.91
N ARG A 164 -9.29 -11.74 -13.06
CA ARG A 164 -8.56 -12.02 -14.31
C ARG A 164 -7.93 -10.74 -14.86
N THR A 165 -8.64 -9.62 -14.78
CA THR A 165 -8.14 -8.30 -15.17
C THR A 165 -6.97 -7.89 -14.28
N VAL A 166 -7.07 -8.11 -12.95
CA VAL A 166 -5.97 -7.88 -12.01
C VAL A 166 -4.75 -8.73 -12.39
N ALA A 167 -4.93 -10.03 -12.63
CA ALA A 167 -3.83 -10.92 -13.05
C ALA A 167 -3.17 -10.45 -14.34
N SER A 168 -3.95 -9.98 -15.31
CA SER A 168 -3.44 -9.42 -16.58
C SER A 168 -2.61 -8.15 -16.34
N HIS A 169 -3.07 -7.24 -15.49
CA HIS A 169 -2.31 -6.02 -15.14
C HIS A 169 -1.02 -6.35 -14.39
N LEU A 170 -1.04 -7.32 -13.47
CA LEU A 170 0.15 -7.79 -12.77
C LEU A 170 1.18 -8.37 -13.75
N CYS A 171 0.77 -9.29 -14.62
CA CYS A 171 1.67 -9.90 -15.60
C CYS A 171 2.35 -8.84 -16.47
N ARG A 172 1.55 -7.96 -17.09
CA ARG A 172 2.08 -6.90 -17.95
C ARG A 172 2.93 -5.88 -17.19
N GLY A 173 2.56 -5.52 -15.95
CA GLY A 173 3.35 -4.61 -15.13
C GLY A 173 4.71 -5.21 -14.75
N LEU A 174 4.75 -6.50 -14.41
CA LEU A 174 6.00 -7.21 -14.14
C LEU A 174 6.88 -7.37 -15.40
N ASP A 175 6.26 -7.59 -16.56
CA ASP A 175 7.00 -7.67 -17.83
C ASP A 175 7.61 -6.31 -18.19
N ASP A 176 6.88 -5.22 -18.01
CA ASP A 176 7.40 -3.86 -18.21
C ASP A 176 8.60 -3.59 -17.27
N LEU A 177 8.48 -3.91 -15.97
CA LEU A 177 9.58 -3.75 -15.01
C LEU A 177 10.80 -4.61 -15.35
N LYS A 178 10.60 -5.86 -15.78
CA LYS A 178 11.71 -6.72 -16.24
C LYS A 178 12.45 -6.14 -17.45
N GLN A 179 11.74 -5.50 -18.36
CA GLN A 179 12.36 -4.84 -19.51
C GLN A 179 13.21 -3.66 -19.09
N LEU A 180 12.74 -2.84 -18.14
CA LEU A 180 13.51 -1.72 -17.59
C LEU A 180 14.80 -2.20 -16.91
N VAL A 181 14.70 -3.23 -16.06
CA VAL A 181 15.89 -3.83 -15.41
C VAL A 181 16.94 -4.28 -16.41
N LYS A 182 16.52 -4.92 -17.53
CA LYS A 182 17.44 -5.36 -18.58
C LYS A 182 18.07 -4.21 -19.36
N GLN A 183 17.34 -3.12 -19.58
CA GLN A 183 17.83 -1.95 -20.31
C GLN A 183 18.86 -1.16 -19.50
N GLU A 184 18.70 -1.07 -18.18
CA GLU A 184 19.58 -0.33 -17.29
C GLU A 184 20.78 -1.14 -16.78
N GLY A 185 20.89 -2.43 -17.15
CA GLY A 185 22.02 -3.29 -16.76
C GLY A 185 22.13 -3.56 -15.25
N VAL A 186 21.03 -3.37 -14.51
CA VAL A 186 20.98 -3.49 -13.03
C VAL A 186 21.11 -4.93 -12.54
N ILE A 187 20.95 -5.92 -13.43
CA ILE A 187 21.18 -7.34 -13.11
C ILE A 187 22.25 -7.85 -14.07
N HIS A 188 23.47 -8.03 -13.56
CA HIS A 188 24.46 -8.93 -14.17
C HIS A 188 24.04 -10.36 -13.86
N GLU A 189 23.90 -11.20 -14.92
CA GLU A 189 23.77 -12.64 -14.77
C GLU A 189 24.97 -13.24 -14.03
#